data_2c305e7fe2559c78c25ac1d65acf1256
#
_entry.id   2c305e7fe2559c78c25ac1d65acf1256
#
_cell.length_a   1.000
_cell.length_b   1.000
_cell.length_c   1.000
_cell.angle_alpha   90.00
_cell.angle_beta   90.00
_cell.angle_gamma   90.00
#
_symmetry.space_group_name_H-M   'P 1'
#
loop_
_entity.id
_entity.type
_entity.pdbx_description
1 polymer ?
#
loop_
_entity_poly.entity_id
_entity_poly.type
_entity_poly.pdbx_seq_one_letter_code
_entity_poly.pdbx_strand_id
1 'polypeptide(L)'
;SPLPTNRSDTAAIACTDAILSVYLDNKGQTGLSAFGGYDYRRMEPTYAWAVQLQAGYTPAEISLMAKDAIAEGLAAAVGATQKIGSRTVNAYVRVYDQIKDLIGAMQDNGFDVWVITATSEPVVRAFADQVKIPTDHVIGVRMVLDGNGKLTYNLQGCGDVPDGINDGGATAKGNSLMTYID
;
A
#
# COMPACT_ATOMS: atom_id res chain seq x y z
N SER A 1 8.09 9.03 -15.08
CA SER A 1 8.85 10.03 -14.31
C SER A 1 8.45 9.89 -12.85
N PRO A 2 9.39 9.84 -11.91
CA PRO A 2 9.05 9.77 -10.50
C PRO A 2 8.20 10.99 -10.10
N LEU A 3 7.34 10.78 -9.09
CA LEU A 3 6.51 11.85 -8.56
C LEU A 3 7.38 13.00 -8.05
N PRO A 4 6.96 14.29 -8.24
CA PRO A 4 7.72 15.42 -7.72
C PRO A 4 7.84 15.34 -6.19
N THR A 5 9.04 15.49 -5.67
CA THR A 5 9.32 15.44 -4.22
C THR A 5 9.27 16.79 -3.53
N ASN A 6 9.32 17.89 -4.29
CA ASN A 6 9.24 19.23 -3.73
C ASN A 6 7.78 19.61 -3.44
N ARG A 7 7.40 19.55 -2.17
CA ARG A 7 6.03 19.86 -1.69
C ARG A 7 5.59 21.30 -1.92
N SER A 8 6.48 22.21 -2.25
CA SER A 8 6.20 23.64 -2.47
C SER A 8 6.08 24.01 -3.96
N ASP A 9 6.38 23.09 -4.87
CA ASP A 9 6.27 23.31 -6.30
C ASP A 9 4.80 23.27 -6.74
N THR A 10 4.36 24.28 -7.50
CA THR A 10 2.97 24.38 -8.00
C THR A 10 2.59 23.16 -8.85
N ALA A 11 3.52 22.64 -9.67
CA ALA A 11 3.26 21.44 -10.47
C ALA A 11 3.13 20.19 -9.58
N ALA A 12 3.93 20.10 -8.50
CA ALA A 12 3.82 19.03 -7.52
C ALA A 12 2.50 19.09 -6.76
N ILE A 13 2.05 20.27 -6.35
CA ILE A 13 0.76 20.48 -5.69
C ILE A 13 -0.37 20.03 -6.61
N ALA A 14 -0.40 20.49 -7.87
CA ALA A 14 -1.43 20.14 -8.83
C ALA A 14 -1.48 18.62 -9.12
N CYS A 15 -0.31 18.00 -9.28
CA CYS A 15 -0.19 16.55 -9.46
C CYS A 15 -0.72 15.78 -8.25
N THR A 16 -0.36 16.22 -7.04
CA THR A 16 -0.82 15.61 -5.78
C THR A 16 -2.33 15.74 -5.63
N ASP A 17 -2.89 16.91 -5.91
CA ASP A 17 -4.33 17.13 -5.84
C ASP A 17 -5.10 16.25 -6.84
N ALA A 18 -4.55 16.05 -8.04
CA ALA A 18 -5.11 15.13 -9.02
C ALA A 18 -5.11 13.67 -8.51
N ILE A 19 -4.01 13.23 -7.89
CA ILE A 19 -3.91 11.90 -7.28
C ILE A 19 -4.92 11.75 -6.15
N LEU A 20 -4.98 12.72 -5.25
CA LEU A 20 -5.91 12.68 -4.11
C LEU A 20 -7.37 12.74 -4.55
N SER A 21 -7.69 13.46 -5.64
CA SER A 21 -9.04 13.47 -6.21
C SER A 21 -9.46 12.09 -6.71
N VAL A 22 -8.56 11.37 -7.38
CA VAL A 22 -8.84 10.00 -7.79
C VAL A 22 -8.95 9.06 -6.60
N TYR A 23 -8.02 9.14 -5.65
CA TYR A 23 -7.92 8.22 -4.52
C TYR A 23 -9.05 8.39 -3.49
N LEU A 24 -9.38 9.64 -3.12
CA LEU A 24 -10.34 9.93 -2.05
C LEU A 24 -11.75 10.20 -2.56
N ASP A 25 -11.88 10.80 -3.75
CA ASP A 25 -13.17 11.27 -4.27
C ASP A 25 -13.66 10.44 -5.47
N ASN A 26 -12.85 9.50 -5.94
CA ASN A 26 -13.11 8.71 -7.17
C ASN A 26 -13.40 9.60 -8.39
N LYS A 27 -12.70 10.74 -8.50
CA LYS A 27 -12.90 11.73 -9.56
C LYS A 27 -11.61 12.04 -10.31
N GLY A 28 -11.69 12.00 -11.63
CA GLY A 28 -10.64 12.54 -12.50
C GLY A 28 -10.63 14.07 -12.51
N GLN A 29 -9.66 14.67 -13.20
CA GLN A 29 -9.50 16.14 -13.32
C GLN A 29 -10.71 16.85 -13.95
N THR A 30 -11.50 16.14 -14.75
CA THR A 30 -12.74 16.66 -15.38
C THR A 30 -13.95 16.62 -14.44
N GLY A 31 -13.79 16.08 -13.22
CA GLY A 31 -14.89 15.88 -12.27
C GLY A 31 -15.73 14.64 -12.54
N LEU A 32 -15.46 13.91 -13.64
CA LEU A 32 -16.12 12.62 -13.93
C LEU A 32 -15.53 11.52 -13.05
N SER A 33 -16.29 10.41 -12.91
CA SER A 33 -15.79 9.22 -12.20
C SER A 33 -14.48 8.73 -12.82
N ALA A 34 -13.45 8.51 -11.99
CA ALA A 34 -12.15 8.04 -12.44
C ALA A 34 -12.21 6.58 -12.94
N PHE A 35 -13.16 5.80 -12.44
CA PHE A 35 -13.33 4.37 -12.75
C PHE A 35 -14.71 4.06 -13.32
N GLY A 36 -15.27 4.96 -14.12
CA GLY A 36 -16.57 4.81 -14.75
C GLY A 36 -16.65 3.53 -15.59
N GLY A 37 -17.72 2.75 -15.39
CA GLY A 37 -17.93 1.49 -16.11
C GLY A 37 -17.15 0.30 -15.56
N TYR A 38 -16.39 0.45 -14.48
CA TYR A 38 -15.66 -0.65 -13.85
C TYR A 38 -16.62 -1.57 -13.09
N ASP A 39 -16.38 -2.87 -13.19
CA ASP A 39 -17.10 -3.91 -12.44
C ASP A 39 -16.37 -4.23 -11.12
N TYR A 40 -16.90 -3.74 -10.03
CA TYR A 40 -16.31 -3.86 -8.70
C TYR A 40 -16.31 -5.28 -8.10
N ARG A 41 -16.93 -6.27 -8.76
CA ARG A 41 -17.03 -7.64 -8.22
C ARG A 41 -15.71 -8.36 -8.00
N ARG A 42 -14.62 -7.88 -8.58
CA ARG A 42 -13.33 -8.57 -8.53
C ARG A 42 -12.25 -7.79 -7.81
N MET A 43 -12.36 -6.48 -7.72
CA MET A 43 -11.31 -5.62 -7.18
C MET A 43 -11.88 -4.23 -6.90
N GLU A 44 -11.45 -3.61 -5.80
CA GLU A 44 -11.65 -2.18 -5.61
C GLU A 44 -10.63 -1.41 -6.47
N PRO A 45 -11.08 -0.68 -7.50
CA PRO A 45 -10.17 -0.09 -8.48
C PRO A 45 -9.25 0.96 -7.89
N THR A 46 -9.69 1.67 -6.86
CA THR A 46 -8.90 2.69 -6.16
C THR A 46 -7.68 2.09 -5.49
N TYR A 47 -7.81 0.94 -4.83
CA TYR A 47 -6.69 0.26 -4.20
C TYR A 47 -5.69 -0.28 -5.22
N ALA A 48 -6.18 -0.90 -6.29
CA ALA A 48 -5.35 -1.38 -7.37
C ALA A 48 -4.55 -0.23 -8.01
N TRP A 49 -5.24 0.87 -8.32
CA TRP A 49 -4.62 2.04 -8.91
C TRP A 49 -3.56 2.67 -7.98
N ALA A 50 -3.85 2.79 -6.67
CA ALA A 50 -2.89 3.31 -5.70
C ALA A 50 -1.61 2.49 -5.64
N VAL A 51 -1.70 1.16 -5.73
CA VAL A 51 -0.53 0.28 -5.80
C VAL A 51 0.24 0.50 -7.11
N GLN A 52 -0.46 0.67 -8.24
CA GLN A 52 0.14 0.92 -9.55
C GLN A 52 0.93 2.24 -9.64
N LEU A 53 0.66 3.23 -8.77
CA LEU A 53 1.46 4.46 -8.66
C LEU A 53 2.91 4.20 -8.25
N GLN A 54 3.22 3.03 -7.72
CA GLN A 54 4.57 2.62 -7.33
C GLN A 54 5.40 2.07 -8.49
N ALA A 55 4.83 1.97 -9.70
CA ALA A 55 5.54 1.47 -10.88
C ALA A 55 6.79 2.32 -11.18
N GLY A 56 7.88 1.63 -11.54
CA GLY A 56 9.19 2.23 -11.81
C GLY A 56 10.11 2.30 -10.59
N TYR A 57 9.62 2.03 -9.39
CA TYR A 57 10.44 1.84 -8.18
C TYR A 57 10.71 0.37 -7.94
N THR A 58 11.74 0.06 -7.18
CA THR A 58 11.96 -1.28 -6.63
C THR A 58 11.14 -1.46 -5.33
N PRO A 59 10.81 -2.68 -4.92
CA PRO A 59 10.16 -2.94 -3.63
C PRO A 59 10.94 -2.38 -2.44
N ALA A 60 12.28 -2.38 -2.52
CA ALA A 60 13.14 -1.84 -1.47
C ALA A 60 13.00 -0.31 -1.34
N GLU A 61 12.96 0.41 -2.46
CA GLU A 61 12.74 1.86 -2.46
C GLU A 61 11.37 2.22 -1.87
N ILE A 62 10.33 1.46 -2.22
CA ILE A 62 8.99 1.65 -1.65
C ILE A 62 9.00 1.39 -0.14
N SER A 63 9.64 0.30 0.31
CA SER A 63 9.74 0.00 1.75
C SER A 63 10.49 1.08 2.52
N LEU A 64 11.54 1.67 1.94
CA LEU A 64 12.29 2.76 2.56
C LEU A 64 11.41 4.02 2.72
N MET A 65 10.75 4.45 1.64
CA MET A 65 9.82 5.58 1.69
C MET A 65 8.68 5.35 2.71
N ALA A 66 8.19 4.12 2.80
CA ALA A 66 7.16 3.77 3.78
C ALA A 66 7.70 3.85 5.22
N LYS A 67 8.92 3.38 5.49
CA LYS A 67 9.56 3.49 6.81
C LYS A 67 9.72 4.94 7.24
N ASP A 68 10.17 5.81 6.35
CA ASP A 68 10.31 7.24 6.62
C ASP A 68 8.96 7.89 6.94
N ALA A 69 7.93 7.61 6.14
CA ALA A 69 6.58 8.12 6.38
C ALA A 69 5.97 7.60 7.69
N ILE A 70 6.20 6.33 8.04
CA ILE A 70 5.75 5.73 9.30
C ILE A 70 6.45 6.40 10.48
N ALA A 71 7.77 6.61 10.40
CA ALA A 71 8.54 7.26 11.46
C ALA A 71 8.08 8.71 11.69
N GLU A 72 7.84 9.46 10.62
CA GLU A 72 7.27 10.82 10.68
C GLU A 72 5.88 10.79 11.37
N GLY A 73 5.01 9.89 10.93
CA GLY A 73 3.66 9.76 11.49
C GLY A 73 3.61 9.31 12.95
N LEU A 74 4.52 8.43 13.37
CA LEU A 74 4.64 7.99 14.77
C LEU A 74 5.18 9.09 15.68
N ALA A 75 6.08 9.94 15.16
CA ALA A 75 6.66 11.06 15.90
C ALA A 75 5.69 12.26 16.04
N ALA A 76 4.75 12.41 15.12
CA ALA A 76 3.79 13.51 15.13
C ALA A 76 2.85 13.42 16.34
N ALA A 77 2.45 14.55 16.92
CA ALA A 77 1.49 14.59 18.02
C ALA A 77 0.11 14.10 17.57
N VAL A 78 -0.64 13.49 18.47
CA VAL A 78 -2.05 13.12 18.21
C VAL A 78 -2.86 14.39 17.91
N GLY A 79 -3.61 14.38 16.83
CA GLY A 79 -4.35 15.54 16.32
C GLY A 79 -3.55 16.45 15.40
N ALA A 80 -2.25 16.18 15.19
CA ALA A 80 -1.45 16.93 14.22
C ALA A 80 -1.99 16.74 12.80
N THR A 81 -1.93 17.80 12.01
CA THR A 81 -2.31 17.80 10.59
C THR A 81 -1.18 18.27 9.72
N GLN A 82 -1.22 17.90 8.44
CA GLN A 82 -0.27 18.33 7.41
C GLN A 82 -1.01 18.69 6.12
N LYS A 83 -0.37 19.47 5.28
CA LYS A 83 -0.86 19.71 3.94
C LYS A 83 -0.23 18.72 2.95
N ILE A 84 -1.08 18.08 2.16
CA ILE A 84 -0.69 17.26 1.02
C ILE A 84 -1.42 17.81 -0.19
N GLY A 85 -0.68 18.42 -1.13
CA GLY A 85 -1.29 19.26 -2.13
C GLY A 85 -2.00 20.46 -1.47
N SER A 86 -3.22 20.73 -1.87
CA SER A 86 -4.10 21.76 -1.27
C SER A 86 -4.88 21.24 -0.05
N ARG A 87 -4.90 19.92 0.21
CA ARG A 87 -5.72 19.30 1.25
C ARG A 87 -4.99 19.27 2.60
N THR A 88 -5.76 19.39 3.68
CA THR A 88 -5.29 19.13 5.04
C THR A 88 -5.70 17.73 5.45
N VAL A 89 -4.74 16.93 5.88
CA VAL A 89 -4.92 15.54 6.31
C VAL A 89 -4.26 15.30 7.66
N ASN A 90 -4.61 14.21 8.32
CA ASN A 90 -3.94 13.81 9.55
C ASN A 90 -2.46 13.52 9.28
N ALA A 91 -1.59 13.99 10.16
CA ALA A 91 -0.14 13.80 10.06
C ALA A 91 0.37 12.66 10.97
N TYR A 92 -0.48 12.11 11.81
CA TYR A 92 -0.07 11.14 12.81
C TYR A 92 -0.59 9.74 12.54
N VAL A 93 0.18 8.75 12.97
CA VAL A 93 -0.17 7.33 12.98
C VAL A 93 0.05 6.78 14.38
N ARG A 94 -0.75 5.82 14.79
CA ARG A 94 -0.56 5.09 16.06
C ARG A 94 -0.84 3.62 15.84
N VAL A 95 0.01 2.79 16.44
CA VAL A 95 -0.27 1.37 16.63
C VAL A 95 -0.86 1.20 18.02
N TYR A 96 -2.03 0.60 18.11
CA TYR A 96 -2.71 0.39 19.40
C TYR A 96 -1.93 -0.63 20.25
N ASP A 97 -1.61 -0.25 21.48
CA ASP A 97 -0.85 -1.13 22.40
C ASP A 97 -1.60 -2.44 22.67
N GLN A 98 -2.93 -2.40 22.75
CA GLN A 98 -3.78 -3.58 22.90
C GLN A 98 -3.61 -4.59 21.76
N ILE A 99 -3.39 -4.10 20.53
CA ILE A 99 -3.13 -4.98 19.38
C ILE A 99 -1.73 -5.58 19.47
N LYS A 100 -0.73 -4.79 19.88
CA LYS A 100 0.62 -5.31 20.11
C LYS A 100 0.63 -6.39 21.19
N ASP A 101 -0.06 -6.15 22.30
CA ASP A 101 -0.18 -7.10 23.40
C ASP A 101 -0.89 -8.38 22.97
N LEU A 102 -1.97 -8.26 22.18
CA LEU A 102 -2.67 -9.40 21.63
C LEU A 102 -1.76 -10.23 20.70
N ILE A 103 -1.06 -9.59 19.78
CA ILE A 103 -0.13 -10.26 18.86
C ILE A 103 0.97 -10.97 19.68
N GLY A 104 1.56 -10.29 20.66
CA GLY A 104 2.56 -10.88 21.54
C GLY A 104 2.03 -12.10 22.31
N ALA A 105 0.84 -11.99 22.90
CA ALA A 105 0.21 -13.10 23.60
C ALA A 105 -0.09 -14.29 22.68
N MET A 106 -0.49 -14.05 21.46
CA MET A 106 -0.70 -15.12 20.47
C MET A 106 0.62 -15.82 20.12
N GLN A 107 1.67 -15.05 19.83
CA GLN A 107 3.00 -15.60 19.53
C GLN A 107 3.58 -16.39 20.69
N ASP A 108 3.47 -15.88 21.91
CA ASP A 108 3.94 -16.55 23.15
C ASP A 108 3.21 -17.88 23.41
N ASN A 109 1.99 -18.02 22.90
CA ASN A 109 1.20 -19.25 22.97
C ASN A 109 1.31 -20.13 21.72
N GLY A 110 2.30 -19.87 20.86
CA GLY A 110 2.62 -20.73 19.71
C GLY A 110 1.74 -20.51 18.49
N PHE A 111 0.98 -19.41 18.43
CA PHE A 111 0.24 -19.07 17.21
C PHE A 111 1.18 -18.46 16.17
N ASP A 112 0.97 -18.84 14.93
CA ASP A 112 1.62 -18.26 13.78
C ASP A 112 0.77 -17.08 13.27
N VAL A 113 1.23 -15.85 13.50
CA VAL A 113 0.45 -14.62 13.21
C VAL A 113 0.86 -14.05 11.88
N TRP A 114 -0.14 -13.82 11.01
CA TRP A 114 0.03 -13.29 9.66
C TRP A 114 -0.74 -11.99 9.47
N VAL A 115 -0.16 -11.08 8.69
CA VAL A 115 -0.85 -9.88 8.17
C VAL A 115 -1.30 -10.16 6.74
N ILE A 116 -2.60 -10.01 6.50
CA ILE A 116 -3.19 -10.09 5.17
C ILE A 116 -3.87 -8.75 4.87
N THR A 117 -3.50 -8.11 3.76
CA THR A 117 -3.91 -6.72 3.48
C THR A 117 -4.16 -6.45 2.00
N ALA A 118 -5.09 -5.55 1.70
CA ALA A 118 -5.32 -5.00 0.37
C ALA A 118 -4.34 -3.87 0.00
N THR A 119 -3.39 -3.54 0.87
CA THR A 119 -2.35 -2.53 0.62
C THR A 119 -1.14 -3.16 -0.08
N SER A 120 -0.35 -2.33 -0.76
CA SER A 120 0.94 -2.74 -1.34
C SER A 120 1.82 -3.45 -0.31
N GLU A 121 2.27 -4.66 -0.63
CA GLU A 121 3.04 -5.51 0.28
C GLU A 121 4.34 -4.85 0.78
N PRO A 122 5.19 -4.19 -0.05
CA PRO A 122 6.38 -3.50 0.43
C PRO A 122 6.09 -2.42 1.48
N VAL A 123 4.94 -1.75 1.39
CA VAL A 123 4.51 -0.74 2.38
C VAL A 123 4.17 -1.40 3.71
N VAL A 124 3.39 -2.48 3.68
CA VAL A 124 2.95 -3.14 4.92
C VAL A 124 4.08 -3.91 5.58
N ARG A 125 5.00 -4.47 4.82
CA ARG A 125 6.23 -5.07 5.37
C ARG A 125 7.04 -4.07 6.18
N ALA A 126 7.11 -2.81 5.73
CA ALA A 126 7.76 -1.75 6.49
C ALA A 126 7.06 -1.44 7.83
N PHE A 127 5.75 -1.72 7.93
CA PHE A 127 4.95 -1.51 9.14
C PHE A 127 4.98 -2.71 10.09
N ALA A 128 5.23 -3.91 9.61
CA ALA A 128 5.20 -5.16 10.38
C ALA A 128 6.17 -5.15 11.57
N ASP A 129 7.31 -4.46 11.45
CA ASP A 129 8.29 -4.28 12.52
C ASP A 129 7.68 -3.60 13.77
N GLN A 130 6.66 -2.76 13.61
CA GLN A 130 5.99 -2.06 14.72
C GLN A 130 5.16 -3.00 15.61
N VAL A 131 4.81 -4.16 15.08
CA VAL A 131 3.99 -5.18 15.75
C VAL A 131 4.72 -6.51 15.88
N LYS A 132 6.03 -6.54 15.61
CA LYS A 132 6.91 -7.72 15.70
C LYS A 132 6.42 -8.93 14.91
N ILE A 133 5.77 -8.69 13.78
CA ILE A 133 5.41 -9.75 12.83
C ILE A 133 6.54 -9.88 11.79
N PRO A 134 7.06 -11.09 11.54
CA PRO A 134 8.08 -11.33 10.52
C PRO A 134 7.62 -10.84 9.15
N THR A 135 8.54 -10.26 8.36
CA THR A 135 8.19 -9.67 7.06
C THR A 135 7.74 -10.69 6.02
N ASP A 136 8.11 -11.95 6.18
CA ASP A 136 7.63 -13.10 5.38
C ASP A 136 6.22 -13.57 5.77
N HIS A 137 5.71 -13.13 6.93
CA HIS A 137 4.32 -13.31 7.36
C HIS A 137 3.40 -12.16 6.90
N VAL A 138 3.83 -11.34 5.97
CA VAL A 138 3.01 -10.27 5.39
C VAL A 138 2.62 -10.64 3.97
N ILE A 139 1.32 -10.69 3.72
CA ILE A 139 0.71 -10.91 2.41
C ILE A 139 -0.04 -9.65 2.02
N GLY A 140 0.39 -9.02 0.94
CA GLY A 140 -0.23 -7.80 0.41
C GLY A 140 -0.38 -7.86 -1.11
N VAL A 141 -0.80 -6.76 -1.68
CA VAL A 141 -0.88 -6.62 -3.14
C VAL A 141 0.53 -6.55 -3.72
N ARG A 142 0.81 -7.43 -4.67
CA ARG A 142 2.08 -7.49 -5.39
C ARG A 142 1.91 -7.06 -6.82
N MET A 143 2.94 -6.42 -7.36
CA MET A 143 3.07 -6.13 -8.78
C MET A 143 4.16 -7.00 -9.41
N VAL A 144 4.01 -7.26 -10.71
CA VAL A 144 5.02 -7.96 -11.50
C VAL A 144 6.26 -7.08 -11.58
N LEU A 145 7.44 -7.68 -11.40
CA LEU A 145 8.72 -7.00 -11.58
C LEU A 145 9.19 -7.09 -13.04
N ASP A 146 9.83 -6.04 -13.51
CA ASP A 146 10.56 -6.07 -14.78
C ASP A 146 11.94 -6.74 -14.63
N GLY A 147 12.68 -6.85 -15.75
CA GLY A 147 14.01 -7.45 -15.78
C GLY A 147 15.08 -6.70 -14.94
N ASN A 148 14.78 -5.50 -14.45
CA ASN A 148 15.63 -4.70 -13.58
C ASN A 148 15.18 -4.73 -12.11
N GLY A 149 14.19 -5.55 -11.76
CA GLY A 149 13.62 -5.65 -10.42
C GLY A 149 12.72 -4.47 -10.03
N LYS A 150 12.23 -3.72 -11.00
CA LYS A 150 11.31 -2.61 -10.77
C LYS A 150 9.86 -3.06 -10.92
N LEU A 151 8.99 -2.49 -10.11
CA LEU A 151 7.55 -2.70 -10.16
C LEU A 151 6.98 -2.20 -11.50
N THR A 152 6.15 -3.02 -12.13
CA THR A 152 5.40 -2.65 -13.34
C THR A 152 3.98 -2.20 -12.96
N TYR A 153 3.15 -1.86 -13.94
CA TYR A 153 1.73 -1.59 -13.72
C TYR A 153 0.87 -2.86 -13.58
N ASN A 154 1.46 -4.04 -13.82
CA ASN A 154 0.74 -5.29 -13.78
C ASN A 154 0.70 -5.84 -12.36
N LEU A 155 -0.50 -6.05 -11.84
CA LEU A 155 -0.70 -6.77 -10.58
C LEU A 155 -0.47 -8.26 -10.80
N GLN A 156 0.13 -8.92 -9.83
CA GLN A 156 0.24 -10.38 -9.87
C GLN A 156 -1.15 -10.99 -9.70
N GLY A 157 -1.52 -11.86 -10.64
CA GLY A 157 -2.82 -12.53 -10.63
C GLY A 157 -2.96 -13.53 -9.48
N CYS A 158 -4.20 -13.78 -9.09
CA CYS A 158 -4.56 -14.84 -8.16
C CYS A 158 -4.61 -16.17 -8.91
N GLY A 159 -3.82 -17.15 -8.51
CA GLY A 159 -3.98 -18.54 -8.92
C GLY A 159 -3.17 -19.02 -10.14
N ASP A 160 -3.00 -18.21 -11.14
CA ASP A 160 -2.22 -18.56 -12.33
C ASP A 160 -0.83 -17.92 -12.29
N VAL A 161 -0.01 -18.36 -11.37
CA VAL A 161 1.40 -18.04 -11.43
C VAL A 161 2.03 -18.99 -12.46
N PRO A 162 2.70 -18.47 -13.51
CA PRO A 162 3.37 -19.34 -14.47
C PRO A 162 4.28 -20.34 -13.76
N ASP A 163 4.28 -21.57 -14.24
CA ASP A 163 5.12 -22.63 -13.69
C ASP A 163 6.56 -22.16 -13.52
N GLY A 164 7.09 -22.29 -12.33
CA GLY A 164 8.44 -21.86 -11.96
C GLY A 164 8.52 -20.59 -11.11
N ILE A 165 7.43 -19.85 -10.93
CA ILE A 165 7.34 -18.73 -9.99
C ILE A 165 6.42 -19.09 -8.83
N ASN A 166 6.17 -20.36 -8.64
CA ASN A 166 5.33 -20.83 -7.56
C ASN A 166 6.15 -20.87 -6.26
N ASP A 167 6.18 -19.75 -5.57
CA ASP A 167 6.78 -19.58 -4.25
C ASP A 167 5.96 -20.24 -3.11
N GLY A 168 5.30 -21.35 -3.41
CA GLY A 168 4.42 -22.05 -2.47
C GLY A 168 3.05 -21.41 -2.29
N GLY A 169 2.63 -20.55 -3.22
CA GLY A 169 1.30 -19.95 -3.21
C GLY A 169 1.16 -18.70 -2.38
N ALA A 170 2.23 -18.15 -1.81
CA ALA A 170 2.19 -16.89 -1.07
C ALA A 170 1.77 -15.73 -1.98
N THR A 171 2.24 -15.71 -3.22
CA THR A 171 1.85 -14.71 -4.22
C THR A 171 0.37 -14.82 -4.58
N ALA A 172 -0.13 -16.03 -4.76
CA ALA A 172 -1.53 -16.28 -5.04
C ALA A 172 -2.43 -15.85 -3.87
N LYS A 173 -1.99 -16.07 -2.63
CA LYS A 173 -2.74 -15.64 -1.43
C LYS A 173 -2.85 -14.12 -1.33
N GLY A 174 -1.76 -13.39 -1.56
CA GLY A 174 -1.75 -11.93 -1.50
C GLY A 174 -2.74 -11.30 -2.50
N ASN A 175 -2.82 -11.84 -3.69
CA ASN A 175 -3.72 -11.34 -4.72
C ASN A 175 -5.16 -11.86 -4.57
N SER A 176 -5.35 -13.02 -3.93
CA SER A 176 -6.67 -13.52 -3.59
C SER A 176 -7.43 -12.54 -2.71
N LEU A 177 -6.74 -11.85 -1.81
CA LEU A 177 -7.36 -10.88 -0.94
C LEU A 177 -7.93 -9.69 -1.70
N MET A 178 -7.20 -9.16 -2.69
CA MET A 178 -7.70 -8.09 -3.56
C MET A 178 -8.89 -8.52 -4.41
N THR A 179 -9.03 -9.83 -4.65
CA THR A 179 -10.11 -10.40 -5.45
C THR A 179 -11.34 -10.73 -4.61
N TYR A 180 -11.21 -10.88 -3.29
CA TYR A 180 -12.25 -11.39 -2.40
C TYR A 180 -12.59 -10.48 -1.21
N ILE A 181 -12.03 -9.27 -1.12
CA ILE A 181 -12.41 -8.28 -0.11
C ILE A 181 -13.67 -7.47 -0.50
N ASP A 182 -14.39 -7.86 -1.49
CA ASP A 182 -15.70 -7.29 -1.83
C ASP A 182 -16.85 -8.09 -1.20
#